data_b04d92dee2bae76f137d9751f6216270
#
_entry.id   b04d92dee2bae76f137d9751f6216270
#
_cell.length_a   1.000
_cell.length_b   1.000
_cell.length_c   1.000
_cell.angle_alpha   90.00
_cell.angle_beta   90.00
_cell.angle_gamma   90.00
#
_symmetry.space_group_name_H-M   'P 1'
#
loop_
_entity.id
_entity.type
_entity.pdbx_description
1 polymer ?
#
loop_
_entity_poly.entity_id
_entity_poly.type
_entity_poly.pdbx_seq_one_letter_code
_entity_poly.pdbx_strand_id
1 'polypeptide(L)'
;MPRRRNRSINTRSGLSALLRRPSMQLAMLAFVAFIIYLIAMAGGGGTTAALSAEVNADAGYQMVKDGAFMLDVRTQEEWDEFHSPLATLIPLDQLQARLNELPKDKQVLVVCRSGNRSLQGRDILLAAGFKATSMAGGMKDWYAKGFPIEGAPAQ
;
A
#
# COMPACT_ATOMS: atom_id res chain seq x y z
N MET A 1 0.64 37.26 -79.39
CA MET A 1 0.18 36.22 -78.46
C MET A 1 1.03 36.30 -77.18
N PRO A 2 0.51 36.67 -76.02
CA PRO A 2 1.29 36.77 -74.78
C PRO A 2 1.26 35.47 -74.01
N ARG A 3 2.46 35.01 -73.59
CA ARG A 3 2.68 33.82 -72.73
C ARG A 3 2.15 34.06 -71.32
N ARG A 4 1.20 33.23 -70.88
CA ARG A 4 0.74 33.13 -69.46
C ARG A 4 1.85 32.55 -68.57
N ARG A 5 2.35 33.33 -67.58
CA ARG A 5 3.17 32.85 -66.47
C ARG A 5 2.29 32.13 -65.43
N ASN A 6 2.54 30.87 -65.28
CA ASN A 6 1.93 30.05 -64.25
C ASN A 6 2.65 30.35 -62.90
N ARG A 7 1.95 30.99 -61.96
CA ARG A 7 2.43 31.19 -60.58
C ARG A 7 2.03 29.99 -59.77
N SER A 8 2.95 29.07 -59.51
CA SER A 8 2.79 28.02 -58.50
C SER A 8 2.84 28.64 -57.12
N ILE A 9 1.76 28.60 -56.37
CA ILE A 9 1.67 29.01 -54.98
C ILE A 9 2.23 27.86 -54.13
N ASN A 10 3.43 28.04 -53.61
CA ASN A 10 4.09 27.10 -52.72
C ASN A 10 3.63 27.37 -51.29
N THR A 11 2.57 26.68 -50.81
CA THR A 11 2.01 26.78 -49.47
C THR A 11 2.51 25.65 -48.58
N ARG A 12 3.84 25.49 -48.44
CA ARG A 12 4.41 24.49 -47.55
C ARG A 12 5.61 25.03 -46.72
N SER A 13 5.46 26.12 -45.99
CA SER A 13 6.56 26.56 -45.14
C SER A 13 6.18 27.39 -43.90
N GLY A 14 4.97 27.20 -43.37
CA GLY A 14 4.53 27.96 -42.18
C GLY A 14 4.75 27.26 -40.83
N LEU A 15 4.63 25.95 -40.73
CA LEU A 15 4.66 25.26 -39.43
C LEU A 15 6.04 24.88 -38.93
N SER A 16 6.99 24.63 -39.82
CA SER A 16 8.36 24.19 -39.39
C SER A 16 9.26 25.36 -38.92
N ALA A 17 8.91 26.59 -39.24
CA ALA A 17 9.67 27.79 -38.87
C ALA A 17 9.35 28.26 -37.44
N LEU A 18 8.17 27.95 -36.88
CA LEU A 18 7.78 28.31 -35.52
C LEU A 18 8.52 27.47 -34.46
N LEU A 19 8.86 26.21 -34.79
CA LEU A 19 9.54 25.28 -33.87
C LEU A 19 11.08 25.52 -33.73
N ARG A 20 11.64 26.42 -34.57
CA ARG A 20 13.08 26.75 -34.54
C ARG A 20 13.46 28.03 -33.78
N ARG A 21 12.52 28.68 -33.11
CA ARG A 21 12.84 29.84 -32.28
C ARG A 21 13.43 29.35 -30.93
N PRO A 22 14.67 29.73 -30.56
CA PRO A 22 15.33 29.28 -29.34
C PRO A 22 14.53 29.65 -28.07
N SER A 23 13.72 30.71 -28.11
CA SER A 23 12.82 31.09 -27.03
C SER A 23 11.67 30.10 -26.81
N MET A 24 11.17 29.45 -27.87
CA MET A 24 10.09 28.46 -27.79
C MET A 24 10.59 27.11 -27.29
N GLN A 25 11.82 26.74 -27.66
CA GLN A 25 12.47 25.52 -27.15
C GLN A 25 12.76 25.65 -25.64
N LEU A 26 13.24 26.80 -25.18
CA LEU A 26 13.43 27.09 -23.76
C LEU A 26 12.11 27.09 -22.98
N ALA A 27 11.05 27.66 -23.53
CA ALA A 27 9.72 27.63 -22.93
C ALA A 27 9.15 26.19 -22.82
N MET A 28 9.36 25.37 -23.85
CA MET A 28 8.92 23.97 -23.85
C MET A 28 9.73 23.11 -22.84
N LEU A 29 11.04 23.34 -22.73
CA LEU A 29 11.88 22.68 -21.72
C LEU A 29 11.49 23.11 -20.30
N ALA A 30 11.20 24.39 -20.08
CA ALA A 30 10.73 24.89 -18.81
C ALA A 30 9.36 24.32 -18.43
N PHE A 31 8.46 24.17 -19.41
CA PHE A 31 7.13 23.55 -19.22
C PHE A 31 7.24 22.07 -18.90
N VAL A 32 8.09 21.33 -19.60
CA VAL A 32 8.35 19.91 -19.29
C VAL A 32 8.98 19.74 -17.90
N ALA A 33 9.96 20.57 -17.55
CA ALA A 33 10.56 20.58 -16.23
C ALA A 33 9.55 20.92 -15.13
N PHE A 34 8.63 21.85 -15.39
CA PHE A 34 7.53 22.21 -14.49
C PHE A 34 6.52 21.06 -14.32
N ILE A 35 6.16 20.36 -15.39
CA ILE A 35 5.33 19.16 -15.31
C ILE A 35 6.03 18.06 -14.51
N ILE A 36 7.31 17.81 -14.75
CA ILE A 36 8.10 16.84 -13.95
C ILE A 36 8.15 17.26 -12.48
N TYR A 37 8.32 18.55 -12.21
CA TYR A 37 8.31 19.11 -10.85
C TYR A 37 6.92 18.91 -10.19
N LEU A 38 5.82 19.18 -10.91
CA LEU A 38 4.46 18.93 -10.41
C LEU A 38 4.18 17.45 -10.15
N ILE A 39 4.66 16.55 -11.04
CA ILE A 39 4.53 15.10 -10.84
C ILE A 39 5.36 14.66 -9.62
N ALA A 40 6.57 15.21 -9.43
CA ALA A 40 7.40 14.94 -8.26
C ALA A 40 6.80 15.49 -6.96
N MET A 41 6.11 16.64 -7.02
CA MET A 41 5.38 17.23 -5.87
C MET A 41 4.03 16.56 -5.61
N ALA A 42 3.30 16.17 -6.66
CA ALA A 42 2.01 15.45 -6.56
C ALA A 42 2.21 13.95 -6.29
N GLY A 43 3.37 13.39 -6.63
CA GLY A 43 3.87 12.10 -6.17
C GLY A 43 4.37 12.23 -4.73
N GLY A 44 3.51 12.75 -3.83
CA GLY A 44 3.76 12.76 -2.40
C GLY A 44 4.09 11.34 -1.97
N GLY A 45 5.38 11.15 -1.67
CA GLY A 45 6.04 10.05 -1.04
C GLY A 45 5.17 8.83 -0.69
N GLY A 46 4.81 8.04 -1.68
CA GLY A 46 4.73 6.62 -1.47
C GLY A 46 6.17 6.15 -1.23
N THR A 47 6.73 6.47 -0.08
CA THR A 47 7.76 5.62 0.46
C THR A 47 7.10 4.24 0.45
N THR A 48 7.58 3.35 -0.39
CA THR A 48 7.58 1.93 -0.08
C THR A 48 8.39 1.83 1.21
N ALA A 49 7.80 2.25 2.33
CA ALA A 49 8.29 1.89 3.64
C ALA A 49 8.36 0.38 3.56
N ALA A 50 9.57 -0.15 3.52
CA ALA A 50 9.78 -1.58 3.65
C ALA A 50 8.93 -1.96 4.86
N LEU A 51 7.88 -2.76 4.64
CA LEU A 51 6.94 -3.13 5.69
C LEU A 51 7.78 -3.65 6.83
N SER A 52 7.74 -2.98 7.99
CA SER A 52 8.44 -3.48 9.17
C SER A 52 8.01 -4.92 9.35
N ALA A 53 8.98 -5.83 9.41
CA ALA A 53 8.67 -7.24 9.57
C ALA A 53 7.83 -7.48 10.82
N GLU A 54 7.97 -6.61 11.82
CA GLU A 54 7.25 -6.64 13.06
C GLU A 54 6.95 -5.21 13.55
N VAL A 55 5.81 -5.00 14.18
CA VAL A 55 5.38 -3.74 14.80
C VAL A 55 4.90 -3.97 16.22
N ASN A 56 4.95 -2.93 17.07
CA ASN A 56 4.34 -2.97 18.40
C ASN A 56 2.81 -2.78 18.33
N ALA A 57 2.12 -2.94 19.48
CA ALA A 57 0.65 -2.85 19.51
C ALA A 57 0.11 -1.47 19.12
N ASP A 58 0.80 -0.36 19.44
CA ASP A 58 0.37 0.99 19.07
C ASP A 58 0.39 1.18 17.54
N ALA A 59 1.49 0.79 16.90
CA ALA A 59 1.61 0.84 15.44
C ALA A 59 0.63 -0.14 14.77
N GLY A 60 0.43 -1.33 15.33
CA GLY A 60 -0.55 -2.30 14.86
C GLY A 60 -1.97 -1.76 14.90
N TYR A 61 -2.36 -1.10 15.99
CA TYR A 61 -3.67 -0.46 16.10
C TYR A 61 -3.86 0.66 15.06
N GLN A 62 -2.82 1.48 14.86
CA GLN A 62 -2.87 2.51 13.82
C GLN A 62 -3.01 1.90 12.42
N MET A 63 -2.27 0.84 12.10
CA MET A 63 -2.41 0.12 10.82
C MET A 63 -3.86 -0.34 10.57
N VAL A 64 -4.51 -0.91 11.60
CA VAL A 64 -5.91 -1.35 11.48
C VAL A 64 -6.86 -0.16 11.26
N LYS A 65 -6.65 0.95 11.94
CA LYS A 65 -7.40 2.19 11.71
C LYS A 65 -7.22 2.74 10.30
N ASP A 66 -6.04 2.57 9.73
CA ASP A 66 -5.69 2.98 8.36
C ASP A 66 -6.17 1.97 7.30
N GLY A 67 -6.89 0.92 7.70
CA GLY A 67 -7.56 -0.04 6.83
C GLY A 67 -6.82 -1.36 6.61
N ALA A 68 -5.77 -1.67 7.36
CA ALA A 68 -5.15 -2.99 7.36
C ALA A 68 -6.13 -4.05 7.88
N PHE A 69 -6.04 -5.24 7.32
CA PHE A 69 -6.81 -6.40 7.77
C PHE A 69 -6.10 -7.04 8.97
N MET A 70 -6.79 -7.17 10.10
CA MET A 70 -6.26 -7.81 11.29
C MET A 70 -6.59 -9.30 11.28
N LEU A 71 -5.57 -10.15 11.26
CA LEU A 71 -5.68 -11.60 11.27
C LEU A 71 -5.20 -12.16 12.61
N ASP A 72 -6.10 -12.78 13.36
CA ASP A 72 -5.74 -13.52 14.57
C ASP A 72 -5.47 -14.98 14.23
N VAL A 73 -4.25 -15.45 14.55
CA VAL A 73 -3.84 -16.84 14.29
C VAL A 73 -3.81 -17.71 15.55
N ARG A 74 -4.55 -17.30 16.58
CA ARG A 74 -4.72 -18.08 17.81
C ARG A 74 -5.66 -19.28 17.58
N THR A 75 -5.85 -20.08 18.62
CA THR A 75 -6.86 -21.15 18.61
C THR A 75 -8.26 -20.59 18.84
N GLN A 76 -9.29 -21.39 18.55
CA GLN A 76 -10.67 -21.01 18.82
C GLN A 76 -10.92 -20.72 20.29
N GLU A 77 -10.34 -21.54 21.20
CA GLU A 77 -10.50 -21.36 22.65
C GLU A 77 -9.91 -20.05 23.14
N GLU A 78 -8.72 -19.66 22.64
CA GLU A 78 -8.10 -18.37 22.97
C GLU A 78 -8.89 -17.17 22.43
N TRP A 79 -9.57 -17.35 21.29
CA TRP A 79 -10.45 -16.37 20.69
C TRP A 79 -11.72 -16.20 21.51
N ASP A 80 -12.33 -17.31 21.92
CA ASP A 80 -13.57 -17.32 22.70
C ASP A 80 -13.39 -16.71 24.11
N GLU A 81 -12.16 -16.80 24.65
CA GLU A 81 -11.79 -16.14 25.91
C GLU A 81 -11.87 -14.61 25.76
N PHE A 82 -11.16 -14.05 24.83
CA PHE A 82 -11.25 -12.64 24.40
C PHE A 82 -10.61 -12.43 23.04
N HIS A 83 -11.09 -11.45 22.27
CA HIS A 83 -10.53 -11.09 20.97
C HIS A 83 -10.77 -9.62 20.65
N SER A 84 -10.09 -9.11 19.61
CA SER A 84 -10.43 -7.80 19.06
C SER A 84 -11.62 -7.93 18.11
N PRO A 85 -12.66 -7.07 18.22
CA PRO A 85 -13.76 -7.02 17.25
C PRO A 85 -13.30 -6.58 15.85
N LEU A 86 -12.06 -6.10 15.71
CA LEU A 86 -11.46 -5.69 14.46
C LEU A 86 -10.73 -6.83 13.74
N ALA A 87 -10.58 -7.99 14.40
CA ALA A 87 -9.84 -9.12 13.87
C ALA A 87 -10.75 -10.18 13.25
N THR A 88 -10.16 -10.98 12.38
CA THR A 88 -10.76 -12.20 11.85
C THR A 88 -9.90 -13.38 12.30
N LEU A 89 -10.52 -14.42 12.83
CA LEU A 89 -9.83 -15.63 13.27
C LEU A 89 -9.59 -16.60 12.10
N ILE A 90 -8.34 -16.96 11.89
CA ILE A 90 -7.93 -18.14 11.13
C ILE A 90 -6.79 -18.79 11.91
N PRO A 91 -7.03 -19.90 12.62
CA PRO A 91 -5.97 -20.58 13.36
C PRO A 91 -4.74 -20.90 12.50
N LEU A 92 -3.55 -20.82 13.07
CA LEU A 92 -2.28 -20.94 12.35
C LEU A 92 -2.18 -22.25 11.55
N ASP A 93 -2.66 -23.34 12.11
CA ASP A 93 -2.70 -24.67 11.48
C ASP A 93 -3.64 -24.75 10.26
N GLN A 94 -4.64 -23.87 10.18
CA GLN A 94 -5.58 -23.78 9.07
C GLN A 94 -5.17 -22.71 8.04
N LEU A 95 -4.25 -21.80 8.39
CA LEU A 95 -3.95 -20.61 7.60
C LEU A 95 -3.55 -20.95 6.16
N GLN A 96 -2.68 -21.94 5.97
CA GLN A 96 -2.21 -22.35 4.63
C GLN A 96 -3.35 -22.81 3.71
N ALA A 97 -4.37 -23.46 4.25
CA ALA A 97 -5.50 -23.95 3.48
C ALA A 97 -6.55 -22.86 3.20
N ARG A 98 -6.54 -21.79 3.98
CA ARG A 98 -7.58 -20.74 3.96
C ARG A 98 -7.07 -19.38 3.45
N LEU A 99 -5.94 -19.36 2.75
CA LEU A 99 -5.35 -18.12 2.18
C LEU A 99 -6.28 -17.39 1.21
N ASN A 100 -7.20 -18.11 0.56
CA ASN A 100 -8.17 -17.54 -0.37
C ASN A 100 -9.27 -16.71 0.31
N GLU A 101 -9.41 -16.79 1.62
CA GLU A 101 -10.37 -15.99 2.40
C GLU A 101 -9.81 -14.58 2.73
N LEU A 102 -8.51 -14.36 2.53
CA LEU A 102 -7.83 -13.13 2.88
C LEU A 102 -7.82 -12.11 1.75
N PRO A 103 -7.98 -10.81 2.04
CA PRO A 103 -7.92 -9.74 1.04
C PRO A 103 -6.49 -9.55 0.53
N LYS A 104 -6.27 -9.72 -0.77
CA LYS A 104 -4.94 -9.57 -1.40
C LYS A 104 -4.54 -8.10 -1.64
N ASP A 105 -5.49 -7.21 -1.64
CA ASP A 105 -5.34 -5.76 -1.87
C ASP A 105 -4.98 -5.00 -0.61
N LYS A 106 -5.15 -5.60 0.58
CA LYS A 106 -4.87 -4.98 1.87
C LYS A 106 -3.55 -5.47 2.48
N GLN A 107 -2.99 -4.63 3.34
CA GLN A 107 -1.96 -5.06 4.26
C GLN A 107 -2.58 -5.92 5.37
N VAL A 108 -1.92 -7.02 5.75
CA VAL A 108 -2.38 -7.92 6.81
C VAL A 108 -1.52 -7.73 8.05
N LEU A 109 -2.14 -7.35 9.16
CA LEU A 109 -1.54 -7.38 10.48
C LEU A 109 -1.84 -8.73 11.12
N VAL A 110 -0.81 -9.54 11.35
CA VAL A 110 -0.96 -10.85 11.97
C VAL A 110 -0.74 -10.74 13.46
N VAL A 111 -1.69 -11.24 14.25
CA VAL A 111 -1.62 -11.25 15.72
C VAL A 111 -1.78 -12.66 16.27
N CYS A 112 -1.20 -12.88 17.43
CA CYS A 112 -1.43 -14.07 18.25
C CYS A 112 -1.39 -13.68 19.74
N ARG A 113 -1.22 -14.64 20.66
CA ARG A 113 -1.21 -14.33 22.09
C ARG A 113 -0.03 -13.42 22.50
N SER A 114 1.21 -13.70 22.02
CA SER A 114 2.45 -13.05 22.48
C SER A 114 3.46 -12.69 21.38
N GLY A 115 3.12 -12.89 20.09
CA GLY A 115 3.99 -12.54 18.96
C GLY A 115 4.60 -13.73 18.21
N ASN A 116 4.91 -14.86 18.87
CA ASN A 116 5.64 -15.98 18.23
C ASN A 116 4.90 -16.63 17.04
N ARG A 117 3.62 -16.96 17.20
CA ARG A 117 2.80 -17.54 16.12
C ARG A 117 2.50 -16.53 15.02
N SER A 118 2.43 -15.24 15.37
CA SER A 118 2.22 -14.18 14.36
C SER A 118 3.41 -14.04 13.41
N LEU A 119 4.64 -14.29 13.86
CA LEU A 119 5.82 -14.37 12.99
C LEU A 119 5.66 -15.50 11.96
N GLN A 120 5.25 -16.69 12.39
CA GLN A 120 5.02 -17.84 11.50
C GLN A 120 3.89 -17.56 10.51
N GLY A 121 2.76 -17.00 10.98
CA GLY A 121 1.64 -16.63 10.13
C GLY A 121 2.02 -15.57 9.10
N ARG A 122 2.81 -14.57 9.49
CA ARG A 122 3.37 -13.57 8.58
C ARG A 122 4.21 -14.23 7.48
N ASP A 123 5.11 -15.15 7.85
CA ASP A 123 6.00 -15.80 6.89
C ASP A 123 5.23 -16.66 5.88
N ILE A 124 4.17 -17.36 6.32
CA ILE A 124 3.23 -18.06 5.43
C ILE A 124 2.59 -17.09 4.43
N LEU A 125 2.12 -15.95 4.92
CA LEU A 125 1.47 -14.94 4.07
C LEU A 125 2.44 -14.31 3.08
N LEU A 126 3.65 -13.95 3.50
CA LEU A 126 4.69 -13.42 2.62
C LEU A 126 5.05 -14.41 1.51
N ALA A 127 5.21 -15.69 1.84
CA ALA A 127 5.46 -16.76 0.86
C ALA A 127 4.31 -16.91 -0.15
N ALA A 128 3.07 -16.60 0.26
CA ALA A 128 1.90 -16.60 -0.60
C ALA A 128 1.65 -15.27 -1.35
N GLY A 129 2.56 -14.30 -1.25
CA GLY A 129 2.53 -13.02 -1.98
C GLY A 129 1.65 -11.95 -1.33
N PHE A 130 1.24 -12.10 -0.07
CA PHE A 130 0.54 -11.07 0.68
C PHE A 130 1.52 -10.02 1.24
N LYS A 131 1.00 -8.83 1.53
CA LYS A 131 1.71 -7.81 2.31
C LYS A 131 1.38 -8.05 3.79
N ALA A 132 2.29 -8.65 4.55
CA ALA A 132 2.03 -9.04 5.92
C ALA A 132 3.08 -8.49 6.88
N THR A 133 2.63 -8.15 8.09
CA THR A 133 3.43 -7.67 9.23
C THR A 133 2.94 -8.40 10.49
N SER A 134 3.84 -8.82 11.37
CA SER A 134 3.49 -9.41 12.66
C SER A 134 3.41 -8.36 13.76
N MET A 135 2.57 -8.60 14.78
CA MET A 135 2.51 -7.74 15.96
C MET A 135 3.28 -8.39 17.13
N ALA A 136 4.33 -7.70 17.58
CA ALA A 136 5.05 -8.04 18.81
C ALA A 136 4.12 -7.93 20.01
N GLY A 137 4.35 -8.75 21.05
CA GLY A 137 3.54 -8.78 22.25
C GLY A 137 2.13 -9.35 22.08
N GLY A 138 1.62 -9.36 20.85
CA GLY A 138 0.33 -9.96 20.49
C GLY A 138 -0.86 -9.38 21.23
N MET A 139 -1.88 -10.20 21.45
CA MET A 139 -3.12 -9.80 22.15
C MET A 139 -2.91 -9.47 23.63
N LYS A 140 -1.78 -9.89 24.24
CA LYS A 140 -1.44 -9.45 25.60
C LYS A 140 -1.15 -7.95 25.65
N ASP A 141 -0.31 -7.45 24.73
CA ASP A 141 0.03 -6.03 24.66
C ASP A 141 -1.16 -5.21 24.16
N TRP A 142 -1.96 -5.75 23.22
CA TRP A 142 -3.21 -5.15 22.78
C TRP A 142 -4.16 -4.87 23.97
N TYR A 143 -4.36 -5.88 24.82
CA TYR A 143 -5.18 -5.75 26.01
C TYR A 143 -4.58 -4.77 27.03
N ALA A 144 -3.28 -4.86 27.30
CA ALA A 144 -2.58 -3.98 28.23
C ALA A 144 -2.63 -2.50 27.84
N LYS A 145 -2.75 -2.21 26.53
CA LYS A 145 -2.93 -0.87 25.97
C LYS A 145 -4.39 -0.36 26.04
N GLY A 146 -5.33 -1.20 26.44
CA GLY A 146 -6.74 -0.86 26.53
C GLY A 146 -7.41 -0.71 25.13
N PHE A 147 -6.86 -1.34 24.09
CA PHE A 147 -7.49 -1.34 22.78
C PHE A 147 -8.76 -2.21 22.75
N PRO A 148 -9.67 -2.00 21.76
CA PRO A 148 -10.97 -2.66 21.73
C PRO A 148 -10.84 -4.19 21.78
N ILE A 149 -11.57 -4.80 22.73
CA ILE A 149 -11.73 -6.26 22.87
C ILE A 149 -13.18 -6.63 23.14
N GLU A 150 -13.53 -7.85 22.82
CA GLU A 150 -14.73 -8.57 23.27
C GLU A 150 -14.27 -9.75 24.13
N GLY A 151 -15.06 -10.06 25.15
CA GLY A 151 -14.66 -11.03 26.19
C GLY A 151 -13.72 -10.41 27.24
N ALA A 152 -13.13 -11.27 28.07
CA ALA A 152 -12.14 -10.89 29.07
C ALA A 152 -11.12 -12.01 29.26
N PRO A 153 -9.80 -11.70 29.30
CA PRO A 153 -8.81 -12.72 29.57
C PRO A 153 -9.00 -13.32 30.97
N ALA A 154 -8.77 -14.62 31.09
CA ALA A 154 -8.76 -15.29 32.39
C ALA A 154 -7.68 -14.64 33.28
N GLN A 155 -8.05 -14.38 34.56
CA GLN A 155 -7.15 -13.76 35.55
C GLN A 155 -6.09 -14.73 36.02
#